data_11d15c4f2ea95d93dde7c3175f9506aa
#
_entry.id   11d15c4f2ea95d93dde7c3175f9506aa
#
_cell.length_a   1.000
_cell.length_b   1.000
_cell.length_c   1.000
_cell.angle_alpha   90.00
_cell.angle_beta   90.00
_cell.angle_gamma   90.00
#
_symmetry.space_group_name_H-M   'P 1'
#
loop_
_entity.id
_entity.type
_entity.pdbx_description
1 polymer ?
#
loop_
_entity_poly.entity_id
_entity_poly.type
_entity_poly.pdbx_seq_one_letter_code
_entity_poly.pdbx_strand_id
1 'polypeptide(L)'
;MANLTLRPVEILKTVINYDEWFAEAPTVELWARKFYREYAGIDDEEELKKHLMEVRESAWKVYKYRCVASFYFVNYNLGETYGQQWYASIIRRLKSGEKLLDLACAFGHAARNLVYDGAPEENVISGDLRQGFWDLGYQLYRDKDKFHGVFHQGDFFDPTYLQEYVGKFDMIHNSAFLHLFDLPQQYEIVERLLQLLSNKPGTVLFGRTVGNSITCTMTHPERPGQLFYQHNEESFREMWKHVISDEKWDVNVRFYTREGNIAPNGGLHGRLVFIITRI
;
A
#
# COMPACT_ATOMS: atom_id res chain seq x y z
N MET A 1 23.39 -18.34 13.48
CA MET A 1 22.15 -18.76 12.78
C MET A 1 21.27 -19.45 13.82
N ALA A 2 20.34 -18.71 14.42
CA ALA A 2 19.35 -19.30 15.32
C ALA A 2 18.30 -19.97 14.45
N ASN A 3 18.16 -21.30 14.56
CA ASN A 3 17.07 -22.07 13.96
C ASN A 3 15.75 -21.54 14.56
N LEU A 4 15.06 -20.67 13.83
CA LEU A 4 13.63 -20.40 14.07
C LEU A 4 12.89 -21.69 13.71
N THR A 5 12.63 -22.53 14.70
CA THR A 5 11.65 -23.60 14.59
C THR A 5 10.27 -22.94 14.47
N LEU A 6 9.93 -22.53 13.26
CA LEU A 6 8.56 -22.15 12.92
C LEU A 6 7.67 -23.35 13.23
N ARG A 7 6.70 -23.18 14.13
CA ARG A 7 5.65 -24.19 14.31
C ARG A 7 5.05 -24.46 12.92
N PRO A 8 4.64 -25.71 12.60
CA PRO A 8 3.98 -25.97 11.34
C PRO A 8 2.77 -25.05 11.23
N VAL A 9 2.85 -24.04 10.37
CA VAL A 9 1.73 -23.15 10.10
C VAL A 9 0.79 -23.92 9.20
N GLU A 10 -0.45 -24.12 9.65
CA GLU A 10 -1.49 -24.73 8.84
C GLU A 10 -1.69 -23.89 7.58
N ILE A 11 -1.48 -24.50 6.41
CA ILE A 11 -1.70 -23.84 5.13
C ILE A 11 -3.18 -23.87 4.82
N LEU A 12 -3.82 -22.73 4.91
CA LEU A 12 -5.24 -22.60 4.61
C LEU A 12 -5.44 -22.56 3.09
N LYS A 13 -6.30 -23.46 2.58
CA LYS A 13 -6.73 -23.40 1.19
C LYS A 13 -7.73 -22.26 1.04
N THR A 14 -7.38 -21.29 0.20
CA THR A 14 -8.27 -20.19 -0.13
C THR A 14 -9.05 -20.54 -1.39
N VAL A 15 -10.37 -20.54 -1.29
CA VAL A 15 -11.27 -20.53 -2.45
C VAL A 15 -11.65 -19.09 -2.69
N ILE A 16 -11.29 -18.54 -3.86
CA ILE A 16 -11.72 -17.19 -4.24
C ILE A 16 -13.02 -17.31 -5.04
N ASN A 17 -14.06 -16.71 -4.49
CA ASN A 17 -15.24 -16.37 -5.26
C ASN A 17 -15.12 -14.90 -5.69
N TYR A 18 -14.79 -14.66 -6.95
CA TYR A 18 -14.65 -13.30 -7.47
C TYR A 18 -15.94 -12.50 -7.38
N ASP A 19 -17.11 -13.15 -7.54
CA ASP A 19 -18.40 -12.45 -7.49
C ASP A 19 -18.65 -11.82 -6.12
N GLU A 20 -18.15 -12.43 -5.04
CA GLU A 20 -18.22 -11.87 -3.68
C GLU A 20 -17.34 -10.62 -3.48
N TRP A 21 -16.40 -10.37 -4.37
CA TRP A 21 -15.52 -9.20 -4.29
C TRP A 21 -16.14 -7.95 -4.93
N PHE A 22 -17.03 -8.16 -5.91
CA PHE A 22 -17.62 -7.07 -6.66
C PHE A 22 -18.66 -6.32 -5.85
N ALA A 23 -18.37 -5.06 -5.53
CA ALA A 23 -19.38 -4.16 -5.03
C ALA A 23 -20.28 -3.69 -6.19
N GLU A 24 -21.58 -3.60 -5.95
CA GLU A 24 -22.55 -3.16 -6.97
C GLU A 24 -22.26 -1.73 -7.44
N ALA A 25 -21.88 -0.86 -6.51
CA ALA A 25 -21.58 0.54 -6.77
C ALA A 25 -20.46 1.05 -5.85
N PRO A 26 -19.70 2.09 -6.26
CA PRO A 26 -18.74 2.74 -5.38
C PRO A 26 -19.47 3.52 -4.27
N THR A 27 -18.97 3.39 -3.04
CA THR A 27 -19.27 4.35 -1.97
C THR A 27 -18.16 5.40 -1.99
N VAL A 28 -18.54 6.67 -2.12
CA VAL A 28 -17.57 7.78 -2.19
C VAL A 28 -17.71 8.64 -0.93
N GLU A 29 -16.68 8.65 -0.09
CA GLU A 29 -16.63 9.46 1.12
C GLU A 29 -16.59 10.95 0.78
N LEU A 30 -17.10 11.81 1.68
CA LEU A 30 -17.20 13.26 1.44
C LEU A 30 -15.88 13.91 1.04
N TRP A 31 -14.79 13.52 1.69
CA TRP A 31 -13.44 14.04 1.37
C TRP A 31 -12.96 13.55 0.00
N ALA A 32 -13.26 12.30 -0.40
CA ALA A 32 -12.92 11.77 -1.71
C ALA A 32 -13.75 12.47 -2.79
N ARG A 33 -15.05 12.68 -2.55
CA ARG A 33 -15.91 13.45 -3.44
C ARG A 33 -15.40 14.87 -3.67
N LYS A 34 -14.94 15.54 -2.59
CA LYS A 34 -14.29 16.85 -2.71
C LYS A 34 -13.06 16.78 -3.63
N PHE A 35 -12.20 15.78 -3.45
CA PHE A 35 -11.02 15.62 -4.28
C PHE A 35 -11.36 15.36 -5.75
N TYR A 36 -12.32 14.48 -6.06
CA TYR A 36 -12.76 14.26 -7.45
C TYR A 36 -13.33 15.52 -8.08
N ARG A 37 -14.11 16.31 -7.33
CA ARG A 37 -14.64 17.58 -7.81
C ARG A 37 -13.56 18.60 -8.09
N GLU A 38 -12.66 18.84 -7.12
CA GLU A 38 -11.69 19.94 -7.20
C GLU A 38 -10.47 19.58 -8.04
N TYR A 39 -10.04 18.33 -8.01
CA TYR A 39 -8.86 17.89 -8.74
C TYR A 39 -9.21 17.32 -10.12
N ALA A 40 -10.15 16.36 -10.20
CA ALA A 40 -10.53 15.70 -11.44
C ALA A 40 -11.62 16.43 -12.25
N GLY A 41 -12.25 17.45 -11.67
CA GLY A 41 -13.32 18.20 -12.33
C GLY A 41 -14.63 17.42 -12.51
N ILE A 42 -14.92 16.45 -11.63
CA ILE A 42 -16.11 15.62 -11.69
C ILE A 42 -17.03 16.02 -10.52
N ASP A 43 -18.03 16.87 -10.78
CA ASP A 43 -18.93 17.40 -9.75
C ASP A 43 -20.24 16.62 -9.67
N ASP A 44 -20.76 16.13 -10.79
CA ASP A 44 -22.00 15.34 -10.84
C ASP A 44 -21.81 13.93 -10.27
N GLU A 45 -22.72 13.50 -9.41
CA GLU A 45 -22.62 12.23 -8.70
C GLU A 45 -22.80 11.01 -9.60
N GLU A 46 -23.73 11.08 -10.55
CA GLU A 46 -23.99 9.98 -11.48
C GLU A 46 -22.85 9.87 -12.50
N GLU A 47 -22.29 11.02 -12.94
CA GLU A 47 -21.09 11.04 -13.77
C GLU A 47 -19.92 10.39 -13.02
N LEU A 48 -19.67 10.75 -11.75
CA LEU A 48 -18.60 10.18 -10.94
C LEU A 48 -18.79 8.66 -10.79
N LYS A 49 -19.98 8.22 -10.44
CA LYS A 49 -20.29 6.80 -10.29
C LYS A 49 -20.02 6.03 -11.58
N LYS A 50 -20.52 6.52 -12.72
CA LYS A 50 -20.27 5.90 -14.03
C LYS A 50 -18.79 5.85 -14.35
N HIS A 51 -18.06 6.94 -14.15
CA HIS A 51 -16.62 7.05 -14.36
C HIS A 51 -15.83 6.03 -13.53
N LEU A 52 -16.15 5.91 -12.24
CA LEU A 52 -15.51 4.94 -11.33
C LEU A 52 -15.79 3.49 -11.75
N MET A 53 -17.01 3.19 -12.24
CA MET A 53 -17.36 1.87 -12.78
C MET A 53 -16.52 1.53 -14.02
N GLU A 54 -16.38 2.46 -14.97
CA GLU A 54 -15.58 2.28 -16.20
C GLU A 54 -14.08 2.06 -15.86
N VAL A 55 -13.55 2.83 -14.91
CA VAL A 55 -12.17 2.66 -14.45
C VAL A 55 -11.97 1.31 -13.77
N ARG A 56 -12.92 0.86 -12.92
CA ARG A 56 -12.87 -0.47 -12.29
C ARG A 56 -12.80 -1.58 -13.34
N GLU A 57 -13.66 -1.53 -14.35
CA GLU A 57 -13.70 -2.55 -15.42
C GLU A 57 -12.36 -2.61 -16.17
N SER A 58 -11.78 -1.46 -16.46
CA SER A 58 -10.47 -1.38 -17.11
C SER A 58 -9.35 -1.89 -16.21
N ALA A 59 -9.37 -1.53 -14.94
CA ALA A 59 -8.40 -1.95 -13.94
C ALA A 59 -8.46 -3.47 -13.67
N TRP A 60 -9.65 -4.05 -13.69
CA TRP A 60 -9.87 -5.49 -13.54
C TRP A 60 -9.21 -6.30 -14.66
N LYS A 61 -9.11 -5.72 -15.85
CA LYS A 61 -8.40 -6.34 -16.99
C LYS A 61 -6.88 -6.28 -16.81
N VAL A 62 -6.36 -5.26 -16.11
CA VAL A 62 -4.92 -5.17 -15.78
C VAL A 62 -4.54 -6.26 -14.79
N TYR A 63 -5.27 -6.34 -13.68
CA TYR A 63 -5.11 -7.41 -12.69
C TYR A 63 -6.29 -7.49 -11.72
N LYS A 64 -6.65 -8.72 -11.33
CA LYS A 64 -7.82 -9.04 -10.52
C LYS A 64 -7.57 -8.86 -9.02
N TYR A 65 -7.32 -7.64 -8.57
CA TYR A 65 -7.22 -7.34 -7.14
C TYR A 65 -8.58 -7.14 -6.49
N ARG A 66 -8.78 -7.69 -5.29
CA ARG A 66 -9.99 -7.46 -4.51
C ARG A 66 -10.25 -5.96 -4.27
N CYS A 67 -9.21 -5.17 -4.02
CA CYS A 67 -9.34 -3.72 -3.83
C CYS A 67 -9.87 -2.99 -5.08
N VAL A 68 -9.66 -3.55 -6.27
CA VAL A 68 -10.23 -3.05 -7.53
C VAL A 68 -11.72 -3.39 -7.57
N ALA A 69 -12.09 -4.67 -7.40
CA ALA A 69 -13.49 -5.13 -7.44
C ALA A 69 -14.39 -4.41 -6.43
N SER A 70 -13.87 -4.12 -5.24
CA SER A 70 -14.60 -3.50 -4.12
C SER A 70 -14.46 -1.98 -4.03
N PHE A 71 -13.90 -1.31 -5.05
CA PHE A 71 -13.68 0.14 -5.07
C PHE A 71 -12.86 0.71 -3.90
N TYR A 72 -11.99 -0.07 -3.26
CA TYR A 72 -11.14 0.45 -2.17
C TYR A 72 -10.19 1.56 -2.60
N PHE A 73 -9.89 1.66 -3.90
CA PHE A 73 -9.04 2.71 -4.45
C PHE A 73 -9.71 4.09 -4.44
N VAL A 74 -11.05 4.15 -4.40
CA VAL A 74 -11.82 5.40 -4.46
C VAL A 74 -11.59 6.26 -3.23
N ASN A 75 -11.51 5.62 -2.05
CA ASN A 75 -11.46 6.28 -0.75
C ASN A 75 -10.08 6.13 -0.08
N TYR A 76 -8.99 6.17 -0.85
CA TYR A 76 -7.66 6.13 -0.26
C TYR A 76 -7.12 7.53 0.01
N ASN A 77 -6.81 7.82 1.28
CA ASN A 77 -6.22 9.08 1.71
C ASN A 77 -5.27 8.87 2.90
N LEU A 78 -4.10 9.49 2.83
CA LEU A 78 -3.07 9.38 3.87
C LEU A 78 -3.49 10.07 5.15
N GLY A 79 -4.11 11.25 5.07
CA GLY A 79 -4.57 12.01 6.22
C GLY A 79 -5.65 11.28 7.02
N GLU A 80 -6.57 10.59 6.34
CA GLU A 80 -7.60 9.75 6.98
C GLU A 80 -7.00 8.48 7.60
N THR A 81 -5.93 7.94 7.00
CA THR A 81 -5.29 6.71 7.48
C THR A 81 -4.38 6.95 8.69
N TYR A 82 -3.58 8.03 8.67
CA TYR A 82 -2.52 8.28 9.65
C TYR A 82 -2.77 9.50 10.55
N GLY A 83 -3.82 10.26 10.28
CA GLY A 83 -4.18 11.49 10.98
C GLY A 83 -3.64 12.75 10.29
N GLN A 84 -4.44 13.81 10.34
CA GLN A 84 -4.19 15.06 9.61
C GLN A 84 -2.89 15.76 10.04
N GLN A 85 -2.55 15.73 11.32
CA GLN A 85 -1.30 16.35 11.82
C GLN A 85 -0.06 15.64 11.27
N TRP A 86 -0.09 14.31 11.25
CA TRP A 86 0.99 13.51 10.70
C TRP A 86 1.12 13.73 9.19
N TYR A 87 0.01 13.71 8.46
CA TYR A 87 -0.02 14.00 7.03
C TYR A 87 0.55 15.39 6.70
N ALA A 88 0.14 16.41 7.44
CA ALA A 88 0.70 17.75 7.29
C ALA A 88 2.22 17.81 7.54
N SER A 89 2.75 16.92 8.40
CA SER A 89 4.19 16.82 8.60
C SER A 89 4.90 16.24 7.37
N ILE A 90 4.32 15.24 6.70
CA ILE A 90 4.83 14.69 5.44
C ILE A 90 4.88 15.77 4.35
N ILE A 91 3.81 16.56 4.19
CA ILE A 91 3.78 17.66 3.23
C ILE A 91 4.90 18.66 3.51
N ARG A 92 5.11 19.07 4.77
CA ARG A 92 6.20 20.00 5.13
C ARG A 92 7.59 19.44 4.81
N ARG A 93 7.81 18.13 5.08
CA ARG A 93 9.07 17.43 4.77
C ARG A 93 9.33 17.41 3.26
N LEU A 94 8.33 17.09 2.46
CA LEU A 94 8.43 17.13 1.00
C LEU A 94 8.73 18.55 0.49
N LYS A 95 8.08 19.58 1.06
CA LYS A 95 8.38 20.98 0.74
C LYS A 95 9.80 21.43 1.14
N SER A 96 10.42 20.76 2.11
CA SER A 96 11.81 21.03 2.49
C SER A 96 12.85 20.26 1.65
N GLY A 97 12.42 19.51 0.63
CA GLY A 97 13.28 18.79 -0.29
C GLY A 97 13.54 17.33 0.08
N GLU A 98 12.89 16.80 1.12
CA GLU A 98 12.93 15.38 1.41
C GLU A 98 12.16 14.57 0.37
N LYS A 99 12.56 13.31 0.13
CA LYS A 99 11.99 12.46 -0.91
C LYS A 99 11.15 11.33 -0.33
N LEU A 100 10.01 11.09 -0.97
CA LEU A 100 9.11 9.98 -0.66
C LEU A 100 9.02 9.01 -1.84
N LEU A 101 9.13 7.72 -1.54
CA LEU A 101 8.75 6.64 -2.45
C LEU A 101 7.34 6.15 -2.09
N ASP A 102 6.42 6.18 -3.06
CA ASP A 102 5.13 5.48 -3.01
C ASP A 102 5.26 4.15 -3.75
N LEU A 103 5.58 3.08 -3.00
CA LEU A 103 5.81 1.74 -3.56
C LEU A 103 4.52 0.92 -3.61
N ALA A 104 4.31 0.22 -4.73
CA ALA A 104 3.05 -0.44 -5.10
C ALA A 104 1.90 0.58 -5.19
N CYS A 105 2.19 1.67 -5.89
CA CYS A 105 1.36 2.87 -5.94
C CYS A 105 0.05 2.70 -6.73
N ALA A 106 -0.11 1.64 -7.50
CA ALA A 106 -1.26 1.37 -8.37
C ALA A 106 -1.65 2.60 -9.21
N PHE A 107 -2.82 3.19 -8.97
CA PHE A 107 -3.30 4.39 -9.68
C PHE A 107 -2.55 5.68 -9.27
N GLY A 108 -1.57 5.62 -8.37
CA GLY A 108 -0.84 6.79 -7.88
C GLY A 108 -1.69 7.78 -7.08
N HIS A 109 -2.64 7.28 -6.28
CA HIS A 109 -3.51 8.17 -5.50
C HIS A 109 -2.77 8.89 -4.39
N ALA A 110 -1.80 8.23 -3.73
CA ALA A 110 -1.02 8.88 -2.68
C ALA A 110 -0.19 10.03 -3.28
N ALA A 111 0.49 9.80 -4.39
CA ALA A 111 1.26 10.83 -5.07
C ALA A 111 0.39 12.04 -5.48
N ARG A 112 -0.78 11.78 -6.09
CA ARG A 112 -1.70 12.86 -6.51
C ARG A 112 -2.27 13.66 -5.34
N ASN A 113 -2.65 12.99 -4.25
CA ASN A 113 -3.10 13.69 -3.04
C ASN A 113 -1.99 14.55 -2.45
N LEU A 114 -0.75 14.04 -2.35
CA LEU A 114 0.39 14.79 -1.84
C LEU A 114 0.68 16.05 -2.69
N VAL A 115 0.67 15.89 -4.01
CA VAL A 115 0.91 17.01 -4.94
C VAL A 115 -0.23 18.03 -4.90
N TYR A 116 -1.49 17.58 -4.86
CA TYR A 116 -2.66 18.45 -4.69
C TYR A 116 -2.57 19.30 -3.42
N ASP A 117 -2.09 18.73 -2.32
CA ASP A 117 -1.89 19.43 -1.05
C ASP A 117 -0.57 20.20 -0.98
N GLY A 118 0.12 20.30 -2.12
CA GLY A 118 1.25 21.21 -2.37
C GLY A 118 2.63 20.61 -2.12
N ALA A 119 2.79 19.29 -2.12
CA ALA A 119 4.11 18.68 -2.20
C ALA A 119 4.73 18.94 -3.60
N PRO A 120 6.04 19.25 -3.69
CA PRO A 120 6.73 19.27 -4.97
C PRO A 120 6.68 17.91 -5.64
N GLU A 121 6.26 17.87 -6.90
CA GLU A 121 6.02 16.63 -7.63
C GLU A 121 7.30 15.80 -7.79
N GLU A 122 8.42 16.46 -8.01
CA GLU A 122 9.75 15.85 -8.15
C GLU A 122 10.28 15.17 -6.87
N ASN A 123 9.65 15.43 -5.72
CA ASN A 123 10.00 14.82 -4.44
C ASN A 123 9.13 13.60 -4.12
N VAL A 124 8.14 13.27 -4.96
CA VAL A 124 7.26 12.12 -4.82
C VAL A 124 7.52 11.14 -5.96
N ILE A 125 8.27 10.10 -5.66
CA ILE A 125 8.61 9.05 -6.60
C ILE A 125 7.64 7.88 -6.42
N SER A 126 7.08 7.37 -7.51
CA SER A 126 6.12 6.26 -7.50
C SER A 126 6.72 5.03 -8.16
N GLY A 127 6.39 3.86 -7.66
CA GLY A 127 6.84 2.59 -8.22
C GLY A 127 5.77 1.50 -8.16
N ASP A 128 5.61 0.76 -9.27
CA ASP A 128 4.70 -0.39 -9.35
C ASP A 128 5.18 -1.40 -10.40
N LEU A 129 4.79 -2.65 -10.22
CA LEU A 129 5.03 -3.71 -11.20
C LEU A 129 4.23 -3.47 -12.49
N ARG A 130 3.06 -2.85 -12.38
CA ARG A 130 2.07 -2.79 -13.47
C ARG A 130 1.83 -1.36 -13.94
N GLN A 131 2.48 -0.99 -15.06
CA GLN A 131 2.27 0.28 -15.75
C GLN A 131 0.78 0.58 -16.01
N GLY A 132 -0.01 -0.44 -16.33
CA GLY A 132 -1.42 -0.26 -16.68
C GLY A 132 -2.27 0.36 -15.56
N PHE A 133 -1.93 0.16 -14.28
CA PHE A 133 -2.61 0.87 -13.19
C PHE A 133 -2.24 2.34 -13.13
N TRP A 134 -0.95 2.67 -13.33
CA TRP A 134 -0.49 4.05 -13.38
C TRP A 134 -1.15 4.82 -14.53
N ASP A 135 -1.24 4.21 -15.72
CA ASP A 135 -1.90 4.80 -16.89
C ASP A 135 -3.39 5.03 -16.64
N LEU A 136 -4.07 4.09 -15.98
CA LEU A 136 -5.45 4.27 -15.55
C LEU A 136 -5.60 5.34 -14.47
N GLY A 137 -4.57 5.67 -13.72
CA GLY A 137 -4.55 6.82 -12.81
C GLY A 137 -4.80 8.13 -13.55
N TYR A 138 -4.21 8.33 -14.72
CA TYR A 138 -4.49 9.49 -15.56
C TYR A 138 -5.94 9.56 -16.03
N GLN A 139 -6.56 8.42 -16.32
CA GLN A 139 -7.98 8.36 -16.63
C GLN A 139 -8.82 8.65 -15.39
N LEU A 140 -8.53 8.00 -14.26
CA LEU A 140 -9.26 8.14 -13.01
C LEU A 140 -9.35 9.60 -12.54
N TYR A 141 -8.23 10.31 -12.65
CA TYR A 141 -8.11 11.69 -12.15
C TYR A 141 -8.17 12.76 -13.24
N ARG A 142 -8.33 12.37 -14.52
CA ARG A 142 -8.39 13.29 -15.67
C ARG A 142 -7.24 14.31 -15.68
N ASP A 143 -6.02 13.83 -15.41
CA ASP A 143 -4.90 14.70 -15.09
C ASP A 143 -3.65 14.49 -15.96
N LYS A 144 -3.78 13.83 -17.10
CA LYS A 144 -2.65 13.53 -17.99
C LYS A 144 -1.84 14.78 -18.41
N ASP A 145 -2.52 15.92 -18.53
CA ASP A 145 -1.91 17.18 -18.90
C ASP A 145 -1.47 18.05 -17.70
N LYS A 146 -1.71 17.59 -16.47
CA LYS A 146 -1.46 18.34 -15.23
C LYS A 146 -0.45 17.66 -14.31
N PHE A 147 -0.45 16.32 -14.29
CA PHE A 147 0.37 15.52 -13.37
C PHE A 147 1.48 14.80 -14.13
N HIS A 148 2.73 15.16 -13.81
CA HIS A 148 3.94 14.63 -14.45
C HIS A 148 4.80 13.84 -13.46
N GLY A 149 4.17 13.24 -12.46
CA GLY A 149 4.84 12.51 -11.37
C GLY A 149 5.82 11.45 -11.87
N VAL A 150 6.91 11.32 -11.15
CA VAL A 150 7.97 10.35 -11.46
C VAL A 150 7.46 8.94 -11.17
N PHE A 151 7.45 8.07 -12.18
CA PHE A 151 7.03 6.68 -12.06
C PHE A 151 8.08 5.73 -12.61
N HIS A 152 8.39 4.71 -11.84
CA HIS A 152 9.27 3.60 -12.22
C HIS A 152 8.48 2.30 -12.27
N GLN A 153 8.37 1.71 -13.45
CA GLN A 153 7.84 0.35 -13.59
C GLN A 153 8.94 -0.66 -13.26
N GLY A 154 8.65 -1.65 -12.43
CA GLY A 154 9.58 -2.75 -12.19
C GLY A 154 9.13 -3.75 -11.13
N ASP A 155 9.80 -4.89 -11.11
CA ASP A 155 9.62 -5.91 -10.08
C ASP A 155 10.49 -5.56 -8.87
N PHE A 156 9.89 -5.49 -7.69
CA PHE A 156 10.63 -5.19 -6.47
C PHE A 156 11.63 -6.27 -6.07
N PHE A 157 11.55 -7.48 -6.64
CA PHE A 157 12.55 -8.55 -6.48
C PHE A 157 13.70 -8.47 -7.49
N ASP A 158 13.62 -7.62 -8.51
CA ASP A 158 14.76 -7.33 -9.37
C ASP A 158 15.75 -6.42 -8.63
N PRO A 159 17.02 -6.88 -8.39
CA PRO A 159 17.99 -6.09 -7.64
C PRO A 159 18.39 -4.78 -8.32
N THR A 160 18.14 -4.64 -9.62
CA THR A 160 18.45 -3.41 -10.37
C THR A 160 17.33 -2.36 -10.30
N TYR A 161 16.12 -2.78 -9.92
CA TYR A 161 14.98 -1.86 -9.81
C TYR A 161 15.17 -0.86 -8.68
N LEU A 162 15.05 0.43 -8.95
CA LEU A 162 15.30 1.54 -8.02
C LEU A 162 16.74 1.60 -7.44
N GLN A 163 17.73 0.95 -8.09
CA GLN A 163 19.11 0.92 -7.60
C GLN A 163 19.71 2.32 -7.45
N GLU A 164 19.39 3.26 -8.34
CA GLU A 164 19.83 4.64 -8.25
C GLU A 164 19.31 5.39 -7.01
N TYR A 165 18.29 4.86 -6.34
CA TYR A 165 17.69 5.44 -5.14
C TYR A 165 18.14 4.81 -3.83
N VAL A 166 19.10 3.90 -3.83
CA VAL A 166 19.64 3.31 -2.60
C VAL A 166 20.14 4.42 -1.67
N GLY A 167 19.63 4.44 -0.43
CA GLY A 167 19.96 5.42 0.60
C GLY A 167 19.42 6.83 0.38
N LYS A 168 18.46 7.03 -0.54
CA LYS A 168 18.01 8.38 -0.94
C LYS A 168 16.62 8.77 -0.48
N PHE A 169 15.79 7.83 -0.04
CA PHE A 169 14.45 8.18 0.43
C PHE A 169 14.45 8.51 1.93
N ASP A 170 13.88 9.64 2.29
CA ASP A 170 13.65 10.02 3.67
C ASP A 170 12.31 9.44 4.18
N MET A 171 11.42 9.09 3.25
CA MET A 171 10.12 8.51 3.52
C MET A 171 9.80 7.42 2.48
N ILE A 172 9.26 6.29 2.95
CA ILE A 172 8.66 5.27 2.06
C ILE A 172 7.23 5.00 2.52
N HIS A 173 6.30 5.14 1.60
CA HIS A 173 4.94 4.68 1.74
C HIS A 173 4.80 3.32 1.04
N ASN A 174 4.30 2.31 1.77
CA ASN A 174 4.08 0.97 1.24
C ASN A 174 2.73 0.42 1.72
N SER A 175 1.73 0.45 0.87
CA SER A 175 0.37 0.07 1.23
C SER A 175 -0.16 -1.08 0.39
N ALA A 176 -0.81 -2.04 1.05
CA ALA A 176 -1.44 -3.20 0.41
C ALA A 176 -0.48 -4.05 -0.44
N PHE A 177 0.75 -4.22 0.00
CA PHE A 177 1.82 -4.91 -0.72
C PHE A 177 2.34 -6.16 0.01
N LEU A 178 2.79 -6.04 1.26
CA LEU A 178 3.44 -7.15 1.99
C LEU A 178 2.60 -8.43 2.03
N HIS A 179 1.31 -8.33 2.26
CA HIS A 179 0.41 -9.48 2.36
C HIS A 179 0.22 -10.26 1.05
N LEU A 180 0.81 -9.83 -0.06
CA LEU A 180 0.78 -10.55 -1.34
C LEU A 180 1.84 -11.65 -1.42
N PHE A 181 2.73 -11.74 -0.42
CA PHE A 181 3.92 -12.58 -0.43
C PHE A 181 3.96 -13.52 0.78
N ASP A 182 4.74 -14.59 0.65
CA ASP A 182 5.06 -15.47 1.76
C ASP A 182 6.02 -14.80 2.77
N LEU A 183 6.19 -15.40 3.93
CA LEU A 183 6.98 -14.81 5.00
C LEU A 183 8.47 -14.60 4.61
N PRO A 184 9.18 -15.55 3.94
CA PRO A 184 10.53 -15.31 3.45
C PRO A 184 10.64 -14.12 2.50
N GLN A 185 9.73 -13.99 1.55
CA GLN A 185 9.68 -12.87 0.62
C GLN A 185 9.40 -11.54 1.32
N GLN A 186 8.58 -11.55 2.38
CA GLN A 186 8.33 -10.34 3.17
C GLN A 186 9.60 -9.87 3.90
N TYR A 187 10.44 -10.78 4.40
CA TYR A 187 11.75 -10.43 4.95
C TYR A 187 12.65 -9.77 3.90
N GLU A 188 12.75 -10.35 2.71
CA GLU A 188 13.52 -9.79 1.59
C GLU A 188 13.04 -8.38 1.21
N ILE A 189 11.71 -8.20 1.14
CA ILE A 189 11.11 -6.88 0.88
C ILE A 189 11.51 -5.87 1.95
N VAL A 190 11.41 -6.23 3.23
CA VAL A 190 11.74 -5.32 4.33
C VAL A 190 13.21 -4.94 4.33
N GLU A 191 14.13 -5.89 4.12
CA GLU A 191 15.56 -5.63 3.98
C GLU A 191 15.85 -4.64 2.85
N ARG A 192 15.19 -4.82 1.72
CA ARG A 192 15.36 -3.94 0.57
C ARG A 192 14.75 -2.55 0.78
N LEU A 193 13.61 -2.44 1.44
CA LEU A 193 13.03 -1.16 1.83
C LEU A 193 14.00 -0.36 2.72
N LEU A 194 14.66 -1.03 3.66
CA LEU A 194 15.67 -0.39 4.51
C LEU A 194 16.90 0.09 3.72
N GLN A 195 17.32 -0.64 2.68
CA GLN A 195 18.40 -0.20 1.81
C GLN A 195 18.06 1.07 1.00
N LEU A 196 16.81 1.24 0.62
CA LEU A 196 16.35 2.43 -0.10
C LEU A 196 16.24 3.67 0.80
N LEU A 197 16.03 3.47 2.12
CA LEU A 197 15.91 4.54 3.09
C LEU A 197 17.25 5.21 3.39
N SER A 198 17.22 6.51 3.61
CA SER A 198 18.38 7.28 4.07
C SER A 198 18.77 6.92 5.51
N ASN A 199 20.04 7.15 5.87
CA ASN A 199 20.56 6.84 7.22
C ASN A 199 20.34 8.00 8.22
N LYS A 200 19.37 8.87 7.99
CA LYS A 200 19.13 10.05 8.85
C LYS A 200 18.13 9.71 9.96
N PRO A 201 18.31 10.27 11.19
CA PRO A 201 17.23 10.26 12.18
C PRO A 201 15.96 10.89 11.62
N GLY A 202 14.81 10.33 11.96
CA GLY A 202 13.51 10.77 11.45
C GLY A 202 13.13 10.19 10.08
N THR A 203 13.99 9.39 9.44
CA THR A 203 13.61 8.60 8.26
C THR A 203 12.48 7.65 8.62
N VAL A 204 11.44 7.57 7.78
CA VAL A 204 10.22 6.84 8.12
C VAL A 204 9.75 5.94 6.99
N LEU A 205 9.35 4.72 7.35
CA LEU A 205 8.59 3.81 6.52
C LEU A 205 7.20 3.66 7.12
N PHE A 206 6.17 3.85 6.32
CA PHE A 206 4.79 3.76 6.77
C PHE A 206 3.90 3.10 5.74
N GLY A 207 2.83 2.50 6.21
CA GLY A 207 1.95 1.77 5.32
C GLY A 207 0.81 1.07 6.04
N ARG A 208 0.09 0.30 5.26
CA ARG A 208 -0.90 -0.63 5.77
C ARG A 208 -0.84 -1.94 4.98
N THR A 209 -1.10 -3.05 5.65
CA THR A 209 -1.19 -4.35 5.01
C THR A 209 -2.39 -5.12 5.52
N VAL A 210 -2.86 -6.10 4.77
CA VAL A 210 -3.88 -7.03 5.28
C VAL A 210 -3.24 -7.88 6.36
N GLY A 211 -3.94 -8.05 7.46
CA GLY A 211 -3.51 -8.86 8.59
C GLY A 211 -4.65 -9.74 9.11
N ASN A 212 -4.30 -10.58 10.07
CA ASN A 212 -5.22 -11.47 10.74
C ASN A 212 -4.87 -11.49 12.23
N SER A 213 -5.87 -11.56 13.12
CA SER A 213 -5.61 -11.64 14.57
C SER A 213 -4.86 -12.92 14.98
N ILE A 214 -4.97 -13.98 14.17
CA ILE A 214 -4.19 -15.21 14.27
C ILE A 214 -3.39 -15.35 12.99
N THR A 215 -2.06 -15.34 13.07
CA THR A 215 -1.19 -15.46 11.90
C THR A 215 -1.53 -16.68 11.05
N CYS A 216 -1.49 -16.54 9.73
CA CYS A 216 -1.75 -17.66 8.84
C CYS A 216 -0.99 -17.57 7.52
N THR A 217 -0.66 -18.73 6.97
CA THR A 217 -0.20 -18.89 5.58
C THR A 217 -1.36 -19.38 4.75
N MET A 218 -1.56 -18.78 3.59
CA MET A 218 -2.66 -19.11 2.69
C MET A 218 -2.11 -19.42 1.30
N THR A 219 -2.79 -20.32 0.55
CA THR A 219 -2.47 -20.58 -0.86
C THR A 219 -3.20 -19.61 -1.76
N HIS A 220 -2.52 -19.15 -2.81
CA HIS A 220 -3.19 -18.37 -3.85
C HIS A 220 -3.99 -19.31 -4.77
N PRO A 221 -5.31 -19.15 -4.89
CA PRO A 221 -6.15 -20.14 -5.58
C PRO A 221 -5.88 -20.20 -7.10
N GLU A 222 -5.47 -19.09 -7.71
CA GLU A 222 -5.17 -19.02 -9.15
C GLU A 222 -3.68 -19.17 -9.47
N ARG A 223 -2.82 -19.27 -8.46
CA ARG A 223 -1.38 -19.43 -8.64
C ARG A 223 -0.90 -20.61 -7.81
N PRO A 224 -1.01 -21.84 -8.35
CA PRO A 224 -0.56 -23.02 -7.64
C PRO A 224 0.90 -22.89 -7.19
N GLY A 225 1.14 -23.16 -5.92
CA GLY A 225 2.48 -23.04 -5.31
C GLY A 225 2.84 -21.66 -4.77
N GLN A 226 2.06 -20.61 -5.06
CA GLN A 226 2.25 -19.31 -4.42
C GLN A 226 1.56 -19.30 -3.05
N LEU A 227 2.34 -18.90 -2.03
CA LEU A 227 1.85 -18.69 -0.68
C LEU A 227 1.82 -17.18 -0.38
N PHE A 228 0.96 -16.80 0.55
CA PHE A 228 1.00 -15.47 1.17
C PHE A 228 0.77 -15.58 2.67
N TYR A 229 1.39 -14.68 3.41
CA TYR A 229 1.37 -14.69 4.86
C TYR A 229 0.68 -13.45 5.41
N GLN A 230 -0.20 -13.65 6.39
CA GLN A 230 -0.88 -12.57 7.11
C GLN A 230 -0.38 -12.50 8.55
N HIS A 231 0.16 -11.36 8.91
CA HIS A 231 0.61 -11.04 10.26
C HIS A 231 -0.53 -10.63 11.19
N ASN A 232 -0.31 -10.84 12.49
CA ASN A 232 -0.89 -10.05 13.57
C ASN A 232 0.13 -8.97 14.03
N GLU A 233 -0.21 -8.15 15.03
CA GLU A 233 0.70 -7.11 15.51
C GLU A 233 2.04 -7.66 16.04
N GLU A 234 2.01 -8.75 16.79
CA GLU A 234 3.18 -9.35 17.40
C GLU A 234 4.14 -9.87 16.34
N SER A 235 3.67 -10.74 15.44
CA SER A 235 4.50 -11.32 14.38
C SER A 235 5.04 -10.26 13.40
N PHE A 236 4.29 -9.16 13.18
CA PHE A 236 4.77 -8.04 12.38
C PHE A 236 5.92 -7.30 13.07
N ARG A 237 5.80 -7.05 14.39
CA ARG A 237 6.89 -6.46 15.17
C ARG A 237 8.12 -7.36 15.22
N GLU A 238 7.93 -8.68 15.35
CA GLU A 238 9.01 -9.66 15.35
C GLU A 238 9.76 -9.68 14.01
N MET A 239 9.05 -9.64 12.88
CA MET A 239 9.67 -9.54 11.56
C MET A 239 10.57 -8.30 11.47
N TRP A 240 10.07 -7.13 11.90
CA TRP A 240 10.86 -5.90 11.90
C TRP A 240 12.07 -5.98 12.84
N LYS A 241 11.90 -6.44 14.07
CA LYS A 241 13.00 -6.63 15.02
C LYS A 241 14.08 -7.59 14.51
N HIS A 242 13.71 -8.57 13.72
CA HIS A 242 14.67 -9.50 13.13
C HIS A 242 15.54 -8.81 12.07
N VAL A 243 14.95 -7.96 11.24
CA VAL A 243 15.65 -7.26 10.14
C VAL A 243 16.41 -6.04 10.66
N ILE A 244 15.79 -5.30 11.61
CA ILE A 244 16.39 -4.15 12.26
C ILE A 244 17.20 -4.66 13.47
N SER A 245 18.49 -4.91 13.27
CA SER A 245 19.38 -5.46 14.32
C SER A 245 19.81 -4.43 15.37
N ASP A 246 19.47 -3.16 15.21
CA ASP A 246 19.84 -2.09 16.13
C ASP A 246 18.61 -1.45 16.81
N GLU A 247 18.81 -0.89 18.01
CA GLU A 247 17.76 -0.25 18.81
C GLU A 247 17.33 1.14 18.27
N LYS A 248 17.76 1.52 17.07
CA LYS A 248 17.56 2.85 16.49
C LYS A 248 16.26 3.01 15.72
N TRP A 249 15.29 2.14 15.97
CA TRP A 249 14.01 2.21 15.27
C TRP A 249 12.83 2.08 16.25
N ASP A 250 11.86 2.97 16.10
CA ASP A 250 10.55 2.83 16.71
C ASP A 250 9.59 2.11 15.73
N VAL A 251 9.04 0.98 16.16
CA VAL A 251 8.10 0.16 15.39
C VAL A 251 6.71 0.31 15.96
N ASN A 252 5.95 1.26 15.45
CA ASN A 252 4.55 1.44 15.82
C ASN A 252 3.67 0.72 14.80
N VAL A 253 2.89 -0.27 15.27
CA VAL A 253 1.93 -1.01 14.45
C VAL A 253 0.67 -1.24 15.26
N ARG A 254 -0.50 -1.14 14.59
CA ARG A 254 -1.82 -1.40 15.18
C ARG A 254 -2.69 -2.19 14.23
N PHE A 255 -3.43 -3.13 14.80
CA PHE A 255 -4.40 -3.95 14.07
C PHE A 255 -5.80 -3.34 14.18
N TYR A 256 -6.44 -3.18 13.04
CA TYR A 256 -7.82 -2.72 12.94
C TYR A 256 -8.66 -3.78 12.25
N THR A 257 -9.78 -4.13 12.85
CA THR A 257 -10.75 -5.07 12.28
C THR A 257 -12.16 -4.49 12.40
N ARG A 258 -13.08 -5.06 11.62
CA ARG A 258 -14.52 -4.81 11.77
C ARG A 258 -15.14 -6.03 12.45
N GLU A 259 -16.13 -5.78 13.28
CA GLU A 259 -16.92 -6.82 13.94
C GLU A 259 -17.51 -7.80 12.90
N GLY A 260 -17.46 -9.10 13.17
CA GLY A 260 -17.98 -10.12 12.27
C GLY A 260 -17.11 -10.51 11.08
N ASN A 261 -15.93 -9.91 10.89
CA ASN A 261 -15.02 -10.25 9.79
C ASN A 261 -14.13 -11.46 10.13
N ILE A 262 -14.75 -12.64 10.28
CA ILE A 262 -14.10 -13.88 10.71
C ILE A 262 -13.36 -14.52 9.54
N ALA A 263 -12.09 -14.87 9.78
CA ALA A 263 -11.23 -15.59 8.85
C ALA A 263 -11.45 -17.13 8.95
N PRO A 264 -11.06 -17.92 7.91
CA PRO A 264 -11.20 -19.37 7.93
C PRO A 264 -10.48 -20.09 9.09
N ASN A 265 -9.43 -19.48 9.66
CA ASN A 265 -8.70 -19.98 10.83
C ASN A 265 -9.33 -19.60 12.18
N GLY A 266 -10.54 -19.03 12.17
CA GLY A 266 -11.22 -18.54 13.38
C GLY A 266 -10.70 -17.20 13.89
N GLY A 267 -9.65 -16.62 13.29
CA GLY A 267 -9.18 -15.28 13.58
C GLY A 267 -10.06 -14.21 12.96
N LEU A 268 -9.70 -12.93 13.18
CA LEU A 268 -10.38 -11.80 12.58
C LEU A 268 -9.53 -11.25 11.42
N HIS A 269 -10.12 -11.13 10.24
CA HIS A 269 -9.50 -10.37 9.16
C HIS A 269 -9.47 -8.88 9.50
N GLY A 270 -8.36 -8.22 9.19
CA GLY A 270 -8.21 -6.82 9.44
C GLY A 270 -7.06 -6.19 8.67
N ARG A 271 -6.62 -5.05 9.14
CA ARG A 271 -5.49 -4.31 8.59
C ARG A 271 -4.52 -3.94 9.68
N LEU A 272 -3.26 -4.16 9.41
CA LEU A 272 -2.15 -3.59 10.16
C LEU A 272 -1.83 -2.23 9.55
N VAL A 273 -1.86 -1.19 10.36
CA VAL A 273 -1.36 0.16 10.02
C VAL A 273 -0.06 0.34 10.78
N PHE A 274 1.00 0.73 10.09
CA PHE A 274 2.32 0.83 10.69
C PHE A 274 3.04 2.14 10.34
N ILE A 275 3.82 2.63 11.29
CA ILE A 275 4.78 3.72 11.14
C ILE A 275 6.06 3.27 11.82
N ILE A 276 7.14 3.21 11.08
CA ILE A 276 8.44 2.72 11.52
C ILE A 276 9.44 3.85 11.30
N THR A 277 9.98 4.37 12.40
CA THR A 277 10.80 5.59 12.36
C THR A 277 12.20 5.31 12.87
N ARG A 278 13.22 5.78 12.16
CA ARG A 278 14.61 5.78 12.64
C ARG A 278 14.77 6.87 13.71
N ILE A 279 15.25 6.47 14.89
CA ILE A 279 15.48 7.37 16.04
C ILE A 279 16.84 8.08 15.91
#